data_177e7aac716bcf522b8c948de1715047
#
_entry.id   177e7aac716bcf522b8c948de1715047
#
_cell.length_a   1.000
_cell.length_b   1.000
_cell.length_c   1.000
_cell.angle_alpha   90.00
_cell.angle_beta   90.00
_cell.angle_gamma   90.00
#
_symmetry.space_group_name_H-M   'P 1'
#
loop_
_entity.id
_entity.type
_entity.pdbx_description
1 polymer ?
#
loop_
_entity_poly.entity_id
_entity_poly.type
_entity_poly.pdbx_seq_one_letter_code
_entity_poly.pdbx_strand_id
1 'polypeptide(L)'
;TIYAEGQRRYMESLSSYARQFLGQMEKPDVESLEGLPPAISIDQKSTNRNPRSTVGTTTEIYDFLRLLYARAGVAYSYATGSKMVKYTDEQILELLQRDFAGRRVLLLAPVVKGRKGHYRELFENLRKNGFISARVDGELREITIGMSVDRYKMHDIEIVVDKIVMDQADLKRLKNSVGTAMKHGKGVMMVKDYESDEIKYYSRHLMCPDTGLSYKDIYNAIQTGKGLAGTLEFFPQEGKYFMDGHRKCG
;
A
#
# COMPACT_ATOMS: atom_id res chain seq x y z
N THR A 1 -18.82 35.80 21.98
CA THR A 1 -19.13 35.79 23.43
C THR A 1 -20.64 35.66 23.70
N ILE A 2 -21.48 36.63 23.27
CA ILE A 2 -22.97 36.62 23.51
C ILE A 2 -23.62 35.36 22.94
N TYR A 3 -23.30 34.98 21.70
CA TYR A 3 -23.81 33.76 21.09
C TYR A 3 -23.36 32.49 21.85
N ALA A 4 -22.10 32.42 22.24
CA ALA A 4 -21.55 31.27 22.97
C ALA A 4 -22.26 31.08 24.33
N GLU A 5 -22.53 32.17 25.07
CA GLU A 5 -23.23 32.09 26.33
C GLU A 5 -24.73 31.78 26.14
N GLY A 6 -25.38 32.34 25.14
CA GLY A 6 -26.77 32.02 24.80
C GLY A 6 -26.95 30.56 24.40
N GLN A 7 -26.05 30.01 23.60
CA GLN A 7 -26.02 28.58 23.24
C GLN A 7 -25.76 27.71 24.49
N ARG A 8 -24.80 28.08 25.32
CA ARG A 8 -24.50 27.32 26.56
C ARG A 8 -25.73 27.22 27.47
N ARG A 9 -26.44 28.33 27.73
CA ARG A 9 -27.67 28.34 28.55
C ARG A 9 -28.79 27.55 27.91
N TYR A 10 -28.95 27.64 26.59
CA TYR A 10 -29.90 26.79 25.86
C TYR A 10 -29.60 25.31 26.05
N MET A 11 -28.33 24.92 25.92
CA MET A 11 -27.88 23.55 26.12
C MET A 11 -28.13 23.07 27.58
N GLU A 12 -27.95 23.93 28.57
CA GLU A 12 -28.23 23.61 29.98
C GLU A 12 -29.74 23.36 30.25
N SER A 13 -30.62 23.96 29.45
CA SER A 13 -32.07 23.73 29.56
C SER A 13 -32.53 22.37 29.01
N LEU A 14 -31.67 21.69 28.24
CA LEU A 14 -31.97 20.39 27.65
C LEU A 14 -31.82 19.25 28.68
N SER A 15 -32.47 18.13 28.40
CA SER A 15 -32.34 16.92 29.23
C SER A 15 -30.91 16.42 29.31
N SER A 16 -30.54 15.74 30.40
CA SER A 16 -29.21 15.15 30.59
C SER A 16 -28.82 14.20 29.44
N TYR A 17 -29.79 13.48 28.90
CA TYR A 17 -29.61 12.60 27.76
C TYR A 17 -29.23 13.38 26.47
N ALA A 18 -29.96 14.45 26.15
CA ALA A 18 -29.67 15.28 24.99
C ALA A 18 -28.30 15.96 25.09
N ARG A 19 -27.88 16.37 26.28
CA ARG A 19 -26.56 16.99 26.51
C ARG A 19 -25.36 16.06 26.20
N GLN A 20 -25.53 14.75 26.43
CA GLN A 20 -24.47 13.78 26.12
C GLN A 20 -24.09 13.73 24.63
N PHE A 21 -25.04 14.00 23.73
CA PHE A 21 -24.81 13.97 22.28
C PHE A 21 -24.29 15.29 21.70
N LEU A 22 -24.52 16.40 22.40
CA LEU A 22 -24.20 17.73 21.85
C LEU A 22 -22.83 18.29 22.29
N GLY A 23 -22.16 17.58 23.21
CA GLY A 23 -20.87 17.96 23.75
C GLY A 23 -20.94 19.11 24.77
N GLN A 24 -19.92 19.25 25.59
CA GLN A 24 -19.81 20.39 26.53
C GLN A 24 -19.29 21.61 25.78
N MET A 25 -20.01 22.73 25.93
CA MET A 25 -19.50 24.02 25.47
C MET A 25 -18.70 24.69 26.58
N GLU A 26 -17.52 25.19 26.24
CA GLU A 26 -16.69 25.95 27.17
C GLU A 26 -17.41 27.25 27.59
N LYS A 27 -17.34 27.55 28.88
CA LYS A 27 -17.92 28.81 29.43
C LYS A 27 -17.05 29.97 28.88
N PRO A 28 -17.69 30.93 28.21
CA PRO A 28 -16.92 32.12 27.77
C PRO A 28 -16.46 32.92 29.00
N ASP A 29 -15.32 33.57 28.89
CA ASP A 29 -14.72 34.41 29.90
C ASP A 29 -15.52 35.72 30.01
N VAL A 30 -16.56 35.70 30.85
CA VAL A 30 -17.44 36.85 31.15
C VAL A 30 -17.80 36.85 32.60
N GLU A 31 -17.82 38.03 33.23
CA GLU A 31 -18.19 38.17 34.64
C GLU A 31 -19.67 37.84 34.89
N SER A 32 -20.57 38.46 34.11
CA SER A 32 -22.01 38.23 34.18
C SER A 32 -22.68 38.60 32.87
N LEU A 33 -23.73 37.83 32.51
CA LEU A 33 -24.57 38.06 31.34
C LEU A 33 -26.01 37.70 31.71
N GLU A 34 -26.84 38.71 31.93
CA GLU A 34 -28.24 38.54 32.30
C GLU A 34 -29.20 38.93 31.18
N GLY A 35 -30.43 38.36 31.21
CA GLY A 35 -31.46 38.73 30.23
C GLY A 35 -31.22 38.25 28.80
N LEU A 36 -30.37 37.25 28.59
CA LEU A 36 -30.05 36.75 27.24
C LEU A 36 -31.17 35.82 26.74
N PRO A 37 -31.88 36.15 25.67
CA PRO A 37 -32.78 35.22 24.99
C PRO A 37 -31.98 34.15 24.26
N PRO A 38 -32.61 33.03 23.84
CA PRO A 38 -31.97 32.05 22.96
C PRO A 38 -31.41 32.71 21.72
N ALA A 39 -30.11 32.69 21.56
CA ALA A 39 -29.43 33.32 20.43
C ALA A 39 -29.23 32.32 19.31
N ILE A 40 -29.64 32.70 18.11
CA ILE A 40 -29.35 31.94 16.86
C ILE A 40 -28.34 32.73 16.07
N SER A 41 -27.20 32.11 15.78
CA SER A 41 -26.23 32.64 14.81
C SER A 41 -26.37 31.89 13.51
N ILE A 42 -26.50 32.64 12.43
CA ILE A 42 -26.46 32.10 11.07
C ILE A 42 -25.10 32.44 10.51
N ASP A 43 -24.17 31.51 10.64
CA ASP A 43 -22.83 31.65 10.09
C ASP A 43 -22.74 30.94 8.74
N GLN A 44 -22.03 31.57 7.81
CA GLN A 44 -21.64 30.90 6.60
C GLN A 44 -20.65 29.79 7.02
N LYS A 45 -21.01 28.55 6.72
CA LYS A 45 -20.23 27.37 7.09
C LYS A 45 -18.85 27.44 6.44
N SER A 46 -17.87 28.00 7.12
CA SER A 46 -16.54 28.24 6.59
C SER A 46 -15.62 27.00 6.65
N THR A 47 -15.91 26.06 7.55
CA THR A 47 -15.10 24.84 7.70
C THR A 47 -15.97 23.61 7.98
N ASN A 48 -15.80 22.60 7.18
CA ASN A 48 -16.38 21.29 7.47
C ASN A 48 -15.46 20.57 8.47
N ARG A 49 -15.94 20.29 9.67
CA ARG A 49 -15.20 19.54 10.71
C ARG A 49 -14.96 18.07 10.34
N ASN A 50 -15.62 17.58 9.31
CA ASN A 50 -15.38 16.23 8.81
C ASN A 50 -14.24 16.24 7.79
N PRO A 51 -13.03 15.72 8.10
CA PRO A 51 -11.89 15.73 7.20
C PRO A 51 -12.12 14.90 5.92
N ARG A 52 -13.17 14.08 5.90
CA ARG A 52 -13.55 13.27 4.73
C ARG A 52 -14.56 13.95 3.81
N SER A 53 -15.13 15.09 4.21
CA SER A 53 -16.11 15.83 3.42
C SER A 53 -15.44 17.04 2.75
N THR A 54 -14.92 16.83 1.57
CA THR A 54 -14.36 17.86 0.70
C THR A 54 -15.39 18.24 -0.38
N VAL A 55 -15.17 19.36 -1.07
CA VAL A 55 -15.98 19.75 -2.23
C VAL A 55 -16.00 18.61 -3.26
N GLY A 56 -14.85 18.00 -3.52
CA GLY A 56 -14.72 16.91 -4.47
C GLY A 56 -15.60 15.70 -4.16
N THR A 57 -15.72 15.32 -2.86
CA THR A 57 -16.55 14.19 -2.44
C THR A 57 -18.03 14.53 -2.38
N THR A 58 -18.37 15.78 -2.06
CA THR A 58 -19.77 16.24 -1.95
C THR A 58 -20.41 16.48 -3.32
N THR A 59 -19.61 16.85 -4.31
CA THR A 59 -20.05 17.14 -5.68
C THR A 59 -19.85 15.98 -6.66
N GLU A 60 -19.43 14.81 -6.18
CA GLU A 60 -19.11 13.63 -7.00
C GLU A 60 -17.92 13.84 -7.97
N ILE A 61 -17.31 15.02 -8.03
CA ILE A 61 -16.14 15.31 -8.88
C ILE A 61 -15.01 14.30 -8.61
N TYR A 62 -14.86 13.87 -7.36
CA TYR A 62 -13.84 12.89 -6.98
C TYR A 62 -14.02 11.55 -7.72
N ASP A 63 -15.24 11.09 -7.93
CA ASP A 63 -15.51 9.82 -8.62
C ASP A 63 -15.22 9.94 -10.12
N PHE A 64 -15.54 11.08 -10.73
CA PHE A 64 -15.14 11.35 -12.12
C PHE A 64 -13.62 11.44 -12.27
N LEU A 65 -12.92 12.09 -11.35
CA LEU A 65 -11.46 12.14 -11.35
C LEU A 65 -10.85 10.74 -11.18
N ARG A 66 -11.38 9.93 -10.27
CA ARG A 66 -10.92 8.55 -10.10
C ARG A 66 -11.06 7.75 -11.40
N LEU A 67 -12.19 7.88 -12.09
CA LEU A 67 -12.41 7.22 -13.37
C LEU A 67 -11.45 7.73 -14.45
N LEU A 68 -11.28 9.04 -14.55
CA LEU A 68 -10.36 9.67 -15.50
C LEU A 68 -8.93 9.14 -15.30
N TYR A 69 -8.45 9.15 -14.06
CA TYR A 69 -7.08 8.68 -13.76
C TYR A 69 -6.92 7.19 -13.90
N ALA A 70 -7.94 6.40 -13.60
CA ALA A 70 -7.92 4.96 -13.83
C ALA A 70 -7.80 4.60 -15.32
N ARG A 71 -8.32 5.45 -16.21
CA ARG A 71 -8.33 5.20 -17.66
C ARG A 71 -7.18 5.87 -18.41
N ALA A 72 -6.84 7.10 -18.07
CA ALA A 72 -5.90 7.94 -18.81
C ALA A 72 -4.63 8.29 -18.00
N GLY A 73 -4.62 8.02 -16.70
CA GLY A 73 -3.50 8.36 -15.84
C GLY A 73 -2.27 7.47 -16.06
N VAL A 74 -1.09 8.06 -15.92
CA VAL A 74 0.19 7.34 -15.87
C VAL A 74 0.64 7.30 -14.42
N ALA A 75 0.87 6.11 -13.90
CA ALA A 75 1.31 5.94 -12.53
C ALA A 75 2.82 6.06 -12.40
N TYR A 76 3.28 6.78 -11.40
CA TYR A 76 4.69 6.92 -11.04
C TYR A 76 4.93 6.43 -9.61
N SER A 77 6.11 5.87 -9.37
CA SER A 77 6.53 5.46 -8.03
C SER A 77 6.82 6.69 -7.17
N TYR A 78 6.22 6.79 -6.01
CA TYR A 78 6.51 7.88 -5.06
C TYR A 78 7.92 7.80 -4.47
N ALA A 79 8.50 6.59 -4.42
CA ALA A 79 9.82 6.37 -3.83
C ALA A 79 10.97 6.75 -4.79
N THR A 80 10.78 6.55 -6.10
CA THR A 80 11.84 6.71 -7.09
C THR A 80 11.50 7.72 -8.18
N GLY A 81 10.22 8.12 -8.31
CA GLY A 81 9.74 8.94 -9.43
C GLY A 81 9.69 8.18 -10.76
N SER A 82 10.06 6.91 -10.79
CA SER A 82 10.05 6.08 -11.99
C SER A 82 8.63 5.73 -12.41
N LYS A 83 8.38 5.69 -13.73
CA LYS A 83 7.10 5.23 -14.28
C LYS A 83 6.84 3.79 -13.87
N MET A 84 5.67 3.54 -13.32
CA MET A 84 5.25 2.19 -12.95
C MET A 84 4.89 1.38 -14.20
N VAL A 85 5.24 0.11 -14.18
CA VAL A 85 5.06 -0.82 -15.29
C VAL A 85 4.27 -2.05 -14.86
N LYS A 86 3.59 -2.66 -15.81
CA LYS A 86 3.00 -3.99 -15.68
C LYS A 86 3.36 -4.78 -16.92
N TYR A 87 3.56 -6.08 -16.77
CA TYR A 87 3.96 -6.95 -17.86
C TYR A 87 2.96 -8.10 -18.05
N THR A 88 2.78 -8.54 -19.29
CA THR A 88 2.18 -9.84 -19.59
C THR A 88 3.23 -10.94 -19.42
N ASP A 89 2.78 -12.19 -19.33
CA ASP A 89 3.71 -13.32 -19.20
C ASP A 89 4.65 -13.45 -20.42
N GLU A 90 4.13 -13.15 -21.60
CA GLU A 90 4.91 -13.15 -22.86
C GLU A 90 6.00 -12.06 -22.79
N GLN A 91 5.65 -10.85 -22.38
CA GLN A 91 6.62 -9.77 -22.22
C GLN A 91 7.68 -10.10 -21.18
N ILE A 92 7.31 -10.77 -20.08
CA ILE A 92 8.26 -11.22 -19.06
C ILE A 92 9.26 -12.21 -19.67
N LEU A 93 8.77 -13.19 -20.44
CA LEU A 93 9.66 -14.16 -21.09
C LEU A 93 10.63 -13.51 -22.06
N GLU A 94 10.15 -12.58 -22.89
CA GLU A 94 11.00 -11.81 -23.82
C GLU A 94 12.06 -10.98 -23.08
N LEU A 95 11.66 -10.28 -22.02
CA LEU A 95 12.56 -9.48 -21.20
C LEU A 95 13.61 -10.34 -20.51
N LEU A 96 13.24 -11.50 -19.98
CA LEU A 96 14.17 -12.42 -19.36
C LEU A 96 15.23 -12.92 -20.33
N GLN A 97 14.80 -13.31 -21.53
CA GLN A 97 15.73 -13.78 -22.58
C GLN A 97 16.65 -12.68 -23.05
N ARG A 98 16.14 -11.44 -23.18
CA ARG A 98 16.95 -10.29 -23.62
C ARG A 98 17.93 -9.82 -22.54
N ASP A 99 17.45 -9.62 -21.31
CA ASP A 99 18.21 -8.94 -20.25
C ASP A 99 19.20 -9.87 -19.54
N PHE A 100 18.95 -11.18 -19.58
CA PHE A 100 19.77 -12.19 -18.88
C PHE A 100 20.37 -13.25 -19.83
N ALA A 101 20.48 -12.95 -21.13
CA ALA A 101 21.11 -13.87 -22.09
C ALA A 101 22.49 -14.32 -21.58
N GLY A 102 22.77 -15.62 -21.61
CA GLY A 102 24.04 -16.23 -21.13
C GLY A 102 24.23 -16.26 -19.63
N ARG A 103 23.34 -15.64 -18.85
CA ARG A 103 23.52 -15.53 -17.40
C ARG A 103 22.82 -16.64 -16.64
N ARG A 104 23.37 -16.94 -15.44
CA ARG A 104 22.73 -17.82 -14.46
C ARG A 104 21.86 -16.98 -13.54
N VAL A 105 20.56 -17.29 -13.51
CA VAL A 105 19.59 -16.52 -12.73
C VAL A 105 18.81 -17.40 -11.77
N LEU A 106 18.35 -16.80 -10.66
CA LEU A 106 17.40 -17.34 -9.72
C LEU A 106 16.04 -16.71 -9.98
N LEU A 107 15.03 -17.54 -10.22
CA LEU A 107 13.64 -17.10 -10.25
C LEU A 107 13.08 -17.19 -8.83
N LEU A 108 12.68 -16.05 -8.30
CA LEU A 108 12.23 -15.89 -6.92
C LEU A 108 10.77 -15.44 -6.88
N ALA A 109 10.01 -15.98 -5.93
CA ALA A 109 8.64 -15.57 -5.66
C ALA A 109 8.56 -14.93 -4.26
N PRO A 110 8.26 -13.63 -4.12
CA PRO A 110 8.12 -12.99 -2.83
C PRO A 110 6.84 -13.47 -2.13
N VAL A 111 6.97 -14.04 -0.94
CA VAL A 111 5.84 -14.54 -0.13
C VAL A 111 5.63 -13.73 1.13
N VAL A 112 6.70 -13.14 1.67
CA VAL A 112 6.66 -12.22 2.81
C VAL A 112 7.51 -11.00 2.46
N LYS A 113 6.97 -9.80 2.71
CA LYS A 113 7.69 -8.53 2.50
C LYS A 113 7.49 -7.63 3.72
N GLY A 114 8.58 -7.36 4.45
CA GLY A 114 8.64 -6.43 5.57
C GLY A 114 7.66 -6.74 6.70
N ARG A 115 7.48 -8.02 7.06
CA ARG A 115 6.52 -8.42 8.10
C ARG A 115 7.18 -9.20 9.22
N LYS A 116 6.74 -8.95 10.46
CA LYS A 116 7.17 -9.70 11.65
C LYS A 116 6.47 -11.07 11.69
N GLY A 117 7.16 -12.08 12.18
CA GLY A 117 6.61 -13.42 12.37
C GLY A 117 7.70 -14.48 12.40
N HIS A 118 7.41 -15.64 12.97
CA HIS A 118 8.37 -16.76 13.04
C HIS A 118 8.34 -17.66 11.80
N TYR A 119 7.29 -17.59 11.00
CA TYR A 119 7.08 -18.23 9.69
C TYR A 119 7.32 -19.76 9.62
N ARG A 120 7.29 -20.46 10.73
CA ARG A 120 7.51 -21.93 10.80
C ARG A 120 6.52 -22.70 9.91
N GLU A 121 5.22 -22.39 10.02
CA GLU A 121 4.19 -23.03 9.21
C GLU A 121 4.35 -22.72 7.71
N LEU A 122 4.81 -21.52 7.36
CA LEU A 122 5.11 -21.16 6.00
C LEU A 122 6.22 -22.05 5.42
N PHE A 123 7.35 -22.21 6.13
CA PHE A 123 8.46 -23.04 5.68
C PHE A 123 8.07 -24.52 5.59
N GLU A 124 7.28 -25.01 6.53
CA GLU A 124 6.75 -26.39 6.48
C GLU A 124 5.85 -26.62 5.26
N ASN A 125 4.97 -25.66 4.94
CA ASN A 125 4.11 -25.71 3.75
C ASN A 125 4.91 -25.61 2.45
N LEU A 126 5.91 -24.73 2.38
CA LEU A 126 6.79 -24.62 1.23
C LEU A 126 7.53 -25.95 0.95
N ARG A 127 8.05 -26.57 2.00
CA ARG A 127 8.72 -27.87 1.89
C ARG A 127 7.76 -28.97 1.42
N LYS A 128 6.53 -29.03 1.94
CA LYS A 128 5.50 -29.97 1.47
C LYS A 128 5.16 -29.78 0.00
N ASN A 129 5.26 -28.54 -0.52
CA ASN A 129 5.05 -28.21 -1.92
C ASN A 129 6.30 -28.42 -2.79
N GLY A 130 7.37 -29.02 -2.24
CA GLY A 130 8.59 -29.37 -3.00
C GLY A 130 9.62 -28.26 -3.15
N PHE A 131 9.47 -27.11 -2.47
CA PHE A 131 10.49 -26.06 -2.49
C PHE A 131 11.62 -26.41 -1.52
N ILE A 132 12.85 -26.37 -2.04
CA ILE A 132 14.05 -26.76 -1.31
C ILE A 132 14.75 -25.55 -0.67
N SER A 133 14.66 -24.38 -1.30
CA SER A 133 15.42 -23.20 -0.88
C SER A 133 14.55 -21.96 -0.87
N ALA A 134 14.84 -21.06 0.05
CA ALA A 134 14.27 -19.73 0.12
C ALA A 134 15.38 -18.69 0.33
N ARG A 135 15.15 -17.48 -0.14
CA ARG A 135 15.97 -16.33 0.22
C ARG A 135 15.28 -15.63 1.39
N VAL A 136 15.98 -15.53 2.51
CA VAL A 136 15.48 -14.93 3.76
C VAL A 136 16.37 -13.77 4.11
N ASP A 137 15.81 -12.56 4.16
CA ASP A 137 16.53 -11.32 4.48
C ASP A 137 17.79 -11.11 3.61
N GLY A 138 17.70 -11.48 2.34
CA GLY A 138 18.80 -11.38 1.39
C GLY A 138 19.70 -12.60 1.29
N GLU A 139 19.64 -13.56 2.20
CA GLU A 139 20.47 -14.74 2.22
C GLU A 139 19.74 -15.99 1.69
N LEU A 140 20.41 -16.76 0.83
CA LEU A 140 19.89 -18.04 0.37
C LEU A 140 20.07 -19.07 1.47
N ARG A 141 18.95 -19.70 1.87
CA ARG A 141 18.93 -20.75 2.89
C ARG A 141 18.15 -21.96 2.39
N GLU A 142 18.59 -23.15 2.79
CA GLU A 142 17.83 -24.37 2.57
C GLU A 142 16.66 -24.47 3.57
N ILE A 143 15.49 -24.91 3.08
CA ILE A 143 14.30 -25.06 3.91
C ILE A 143 14.39 -26.39 4.65
N THR A 144 14.81 -26.34 5.90
CA THR A 144 14.95 -27.51 6.78
C THR A 144 13.69 -27.77 7.62
N ILE A 145 13.61 -28.98 8.22
CA ILE A 145 12.51 -29.33 9.14
C ILE A 145 12.58 -28.41 10.37
N GLY A 146 11.45 -27.79 10.73
CA GLY A 146 11.38 -26.92 11.90
C GLY A 146 12.00 -25.53 11.70
N MET A 147 12.42 -25.19 10.48
CA MET A 147 12.97 -23.85 10.16
C MET A 147 12.02 -22.76 10.62
N SER A 148 12.57 -21.76 11.28
CA SER A 148 11.87 -20.55 11.72
C SER A 148 12.82 -19.36 11.73
N VAL A 149 12.26 -18.16 11.78
CA VAL A 149 12.99 -16.89 11.88
C VAL A 149 12.58 -16.13 13.14
N ASP A 150 13.28 -15.05 13.48
CA ASP A 150 13.02 -14.27 14.68
C ASP A 150 11.63 -13.59 14.61
N ARG A 151 10.76 -13.92 15.56
CA ARG A 151 9.38 -13.42 15.61
C ARG A 151 9.28 -11.89 15.68
N TYR A 152 10.27 -11.23 16.24
CA TYR A 152 10.23 -9.80 16.55
C TYR A 152 10.85 -8.93 15.46
N LYS A 153 11.59 -9.51 14.54
CA LYS A 153 12.21 -8.82 13.40
C LYS A 153 11.29 -8.79 12.18
N MET A 154 11.46 -7.80 11.34
CA MET A 154 10.85 -7.77 10.02
C MET A 154 11.64 -8.68 9.09
N HIS A 155 10.94 -9.47 8.30
CA HIS A 155 11.55 -10.40 7.36
C HIS A 155 11.02 -10.20 5.96
N ASP A 156 11.93 -10.40 5.00
CA ASP A 156 11.63 -10.58 3.59
C ASP A 156 11.93 -12.05 3.24
N ILE A 157 10.93 -12.76 2.72
CA ILE A 157 11.06 -14.17 2.37
C ILE A 157 10.61 -14.36 0.94
N GLU A 158 11.53 -14.84 0.10
CA GLU A 158 11.28 -15.21 -1.29
C GLU A 158 11.57 -16.69 -1.50
N ILE A 159 10.67 -17.39 -2.18
CA ILE A 159 10.86 -18.79 -2.58
C ILE A 159 11.78 -18.83 -3.79
N VAL A 160 12.78 -19.70 -3.77
CA VAL A 160 13.55 -20.05 -4.97
C VAL A 160 12.73 -21.04 -5.79
N VAL A 161 12.16 -20.58 -6.89
CA VAL A 161 11.33 -21.41 -7.75
C VAL A 161 12.18 -22.23 -8.71
N ASP A 162 13.18 -21.61 -9.32
CA ASP A 162 14.09 -22.29 -10.24
C ASP A 162 15.46 -21.59 -10.30
N LYS A 163 16.48 -22.36 -10.70
CA LYS A 163 17.83 -21.91 -11.01
C LYS A 163 18.08 -22.20 -12.48
N ILE A 164 18.19 -21.19 -13.32
CA ILE A 164 18.21 -21.33 -14.77
C ILE A 164 19.47 -20.67 -15.36
N VAL A 165 20.10 -21.35 -16.32
CA VAL A 165 21.08 -20.75 -17.24
C VAL A 165 20.29 -20.37 -18.49
N MET A 166 20.18 -19.08 -18.80
CA MET A 166 19.19 -18.58 -19.75
C MET A 166 19.37 -19.12 -21.17
N ASP A 167 20.61 -19.31 -21.64
CA ASP A 167 20.88 -19.83 -23.00
C ASP A 167 20.57 -21.32 -23.17
N GLN A 168 20.51 -22.07 -22.06
CA GLN A 168 20.27 -23.52 -22.06
C GLN A 168 18.84 -23.87 -21.61
N ALA A 169 18.03 -22.87 -21.28
CA ALA A 169 16.69 -23.10 -20.79
C ALA A 169 15.74 -23.44 -21.93
N ASP A 170 15.10 -24.62 -21.83
CA ASP A 170 13.92 -24.90 -22.64
C ASP A 170 12.83 -23.86 -22.34
N LEU A 171 12.29 -23.25 -23.40
CA LEU A 171 11.20 -22.28 -23.33
C LEU A 171 10.02 -22.79 -22.52
N LYS A 172 9.70 -24.08 -22.60
CA LYS A 172 8.63 -24.72 -21.86
C LYS A 172 8.92 -24.74 -20.36
N ARG A 173 10.17 -25.05 -19.97
CA ARG A 173 10.62 -25.00 -18.57
C ARG A 173 10.57 -23.56 -18.05
N LEU A 174 11.10 -22.60 -18.80
CA LEU A 174 11.10 -21.20 -18.41
C LEU A 174 9.68 -20.68 -18.19
N LYS A 175 8.75 -20.98 -19.12
CA LYS A 175 7.33 -20.60 -18.99
C LYS A 175 6.67 -21.20 -17.76
N ASN A 176 6.93 -22.47 -17.45
CA ASN A 176 6.40 -23.14 -16.27
C ASN A 176 6.96 -22.51 -14.97
N SER A 177 8.25 -22.23 -14.93
CA SER A 177 8.91 -21.63 -13.76
C SER A 177 8.43 -20.18 -13.53
N VAL A 178 8.28 -19.39 -14.60
CA VAL A 178 7.65 -18.05 -14.52
C VAL A 178 6.21 -18.14 -14.00
N GLY A 179 5.41 -19.06 -14.56
CA GLY A 179 4.03 -19.27 -14.11
C GLY A 179 3.95 -19.66 -12.62
N THR A 180 4.85 -20.54 -12.17
CA THR A 180 4.95 -20.94 -10.76
C THR A 180 5.37 -19.79 -9.87
N ALA A 181 6.39 -19.01 -10.28
CA ALA A 181 6.84 -17.84 -9.54
C ALA A 181 5.72 -16.79 -9.40
N MET A 182 5.02 -16.49 -10.49
CA MET A 182 3.89 -15.57 -10.51
C MET A 182 2.73 -16.04 -9.62
N LYS A 183 2.46 -17.34 -9.60
CA LYS A 183 1.40 -17.92 -8.75
C LYS A 183 1.72 -17.74 -7.27
N HIS A 184 2.91 -18.14 -6.83
CA HIS A 184 3.32 -18.06 -5.42
C HIS A 184 3.59 -16.62 -4.97
N GLY A 185 4.15 -15.77 -5.83
CA GLY A 185 4.36 -14.34 -5.59
C GLY A 185 3.12 -13.47 -5.81
N LYS A 186 1.93 -14.08 -6.01
CA LYS A 186 0.65 -13.36 -6.20
C LYS A 186 0.70 -12.31 -7.32
N GLY A 187 1.33 -12.66 -8.43
CA GLY A 187 1.49 -11.82 -9.61
C GLY A 187 2.74 -10.94 -9.61
N VAL A 188 3.66 -11.18 -8.68
CA VAL A 188 4.99 -10.55 -8.63
C VAL A 188 6.04 -11.64 -8.62
N MET A 189 7.11 -11.47 -9.37
CA MET A 189 8.31 -12.30 -9.31
C MET A 189 9.56 -11.42 -9.29
N MET A 190 10.64 -11.99 -8.82
CA MET A 190 11.96 -11.38 -8.82
C MET A 190 12.92 -12.30 -9.59
N VAL A 191 13.84 -11.70 -10.27
CA VAL A 191 14.95 -12.40 -10.93
C VAL A 191 16.24 -11.85 -10.37
N LYS A 192 17.03 -12.72 -9.77
CA LYS A 192 18.34 -12.38 -9.24
C LYS A 192 19.40 -12.98 -10.13
N ASP A 193 20.29 -12.15 -10.65
CA ASP A 193 21.51 -12.60 -11.30
C ASP A 193 22.43 -13.24 -10.25
N TYR A 194 22.98 -14.40 -10.59
CA TYR A 194 23.80 -15.15 -9.64
C TYR A 194 25.19 -14.54 -9.43
N GLU A 195 25.71 -13.83 -10.45
CA GLU A 195 27.07 -13.28 -10.44
C GLU A 195 27.10 -11.81 -9.97
N SER A 196 26.19 -10.99 -10.49
CA SER A 196 26.18 -9.55 -10.19
C SER A 196 25.34 -9.14 -8.99
N ASP A 197 24.60 -10.08 -8.40
CA ASP A 197 23.61 -9.80 -7.34
C ASP A 197 22.48 -8.83 -7.74
N GLU A 198 22.42 -8.44 -9.02
CA GLU A 198 21.38 -7.57 -9.57
C GLU A 198 20.02 -8.25 -9.44
N ILE A 199 19.04 -7.49 -8.94
CA ILE A 199 17.66 -7.97 -8.78
C ILE A 199 16.75 -7.13 -9.65
N LYS A 200 15.98 -7.80 -10.54
CA LYS A 200 14.90 -7.18 -11.31
C LYS A 200 13.56 -7.72 -10.89
N TYR A 201 12.58 -6.83 -10.89
CA TYR A 201 11.20 -7.15 -10.51
C TYR A 201 10.31 -7.21 -11.74
N TYR A 202 9.41 -8.20 -11.79
CA TYR A 202 8.42 -8.35 -12.83
C TYR A 202 7.04 -8.55 -12.19
N SER A 203 6.01 -7.88 -12.71
CA SER A 203 4.69 -7.95 -12.12
C SER A 203 3.58 -7.86 -13.17
N ARG A 204 2.52 -8.62 -12.95
CA ARG A 204 1.24 -8.49 -13.67
C ARG A 204 0.42 -7.28 -13.20
N HIS A 205 0.82 -6.63 -12.11
CA HIS A 205 0.21 -5.43 -11.56
C HIS A 205 1.13 -4.23 -11.77
N LEU A 206 0.56 -3.03 -11.73
CA LEU A 206 1.39 -1.81 -11.76
C LEU A 206 2.39 -1.86 -10.59
N MET A 207 3.65 -1.75 -10.92
CA MET A 207 4.77 -1.91 -10.00
C MET A 207 5.90 -0.94 -10.37
N CYS A 208 6.60 -0.44 -9.37
CA CYS A 208 7.86 0.25 -9.55
C CYS A 208 8.94 -0.76 -9.99
N PRO A 209 9.59 -0.58 -11.14
CA PRO A 209 10.61 -1.53 -11.61
C PRO A 209 11.83 -1.60 -10.69
N ASP A 210 12.16 -0.50 -10.00
CA ASP A 210 13.37 -0.40 -9.17
C ASP A 210 13.19 -1.01 -7.78
N THR A 211 12.01 -0.84 -7.17
CA THR A 211 11.76 -1.26 -5.77
C THR A 211 10.83 -2.45 -5.63
N GLY A 212 10.18 -2.86 -6.70
CA GLY A 212 9.17 -3.92 -6.65
C GLY A 212 7.90 -3.57 -5.86
N LEU A 213 7.69 -2.29 -5.52
CA LEU A 213 6.46 -1.83 -4.87
C LEU A 213 5.30 -1.91 -5.87
N SER A 214 4.24 -2.66 -5.54
CA SER A 214 3.09 -2.83 -6.42
C SER A 214 1.87 -2.03 -5.94
N TYR A 215 1.04 -1.59 -6.89
CA TYR A 215 -0.21 -0.87 -6.60
C TYR A 215 -1.23 -1.74 -5.84
N LYS A 216 -1.17 -3.05 -5.98
CA LYS A 216 -2.09 -3.96 -5.30
C LYS A 216 -1.91 -3.91 -3.79
N ASP A 217 -0.67 -3.77 -3.34
CA ASP A 217 -0.38 -3.65 -1.91
C ASP A 217 -0.90 -2.33 -1.34
N ILE A 218 -0.77 -1.25 -2.11
CA ILE A 218 -1.28 0.09 -1.75
C ILE A 218 -2.81 0.11 -1.77
N TYR A 219 -3.45 -0.44 -2.81
CA TYR A 219 -4.91 -0.48 -2.94
C TYR A 219 -5.56 -1.31 -1.83
N ASN A 220 -4.99 -2.47 -1.51
CA ASN A 220 -5.46 -3.31 -0.40
C ASN A 220 -5.26 -2.63 0.97
N ALA A 221 -4.18 -1.90 1.17
CA ALA A 221 -3.94 -1.13 2.38
C ALA A 221 -4.97 -0.01 2.56
N ILE A 222 -5.33 0.68 1.48
CA ILE A 222 -6.39 1.71 1.48
C ILE A 222 -7.76 1.11 1.77
N GLN A 223 -8.12 -0.02 1.14
CA GLN A 223 -9.43 -0.66 1.34
C GLN A 223 -9.60 -1.30 2.72
N THR A 224 -8.55 -1.85 3.27
CA THR A 224 -8.62 -2.55 4.57
C THR A 224 -8.46 -1.62 5.77
N GLY A 225 -8.20 -0.33 5.55
CA GLY A 225 -7.96 0.66 6.62
C GLY A 225 -6.73 0.35 7.47
N LYS A 226 -5.93 -0.63 7.09
CA LYS A 226 -4.71 -1.03 7.79
C LYS A 226 -3.50 -0.36 7.16
N GLY A 227 -3.23 0.87 7.60
CA GLY A 227 -1.87 1.35 7.61
C GLY A 227 -1.36 2.18 6.44
N LEU A 228 -2.21 2.73 5.57
CA LEU A 228 -1.78 3.75 4.61
C LEU A 228 -2.94 4.72 4.35
N ALA A 229 -3.06 5.74 5.18
CA ALA A 229 -3.78 6.95 4.82
C ALA A 229 -2.90 7.73 3.82
N GLY A 230 -2.84 7.25 2.60
CA GLY A 230 -2.19 7.97 1.51
C GLY A 230 -3.12 9.07 1.04
N THR A 231 -2.73 10.31 1.22
CA THR A 231 -3.34 11.45 0.55
C THR A 231 -2.88 11.40 -0.91
N LEU A 232 -3.82 11.38 -1.86
CA LEU A 232 -3.53 11.65 -3.25
C LEU A 232 -3.17 13.15 -3.33
N GLU A 233 -1.89 13.47 -3.35
CA GLU A 233 -1.45 14.83 -3.63
C GLU A 233 -1.39 15.04 -5.14
N PHE A 234 -2.14 16.04 -5.60
CA PHE A 234 -2.16 16.47 -6.97
C PHE A 234 -1.11 17.56 -7.17
N PHE A 235 -0.08 17.28 -7.98
CA PHE A 235 0.89 18.29 -8.40
C PHE A 235 0.56 18.78 -9.81
N PRO A 236 -0.14 19.92 -9.96
CA PRO A 236 -0.62 20.37 -11.26
C PRO A 236 0.49 20.81 -12.21
N GLN A 237 1.70 21.08 -11.72
CA GLN A 237 2.78 21.61 -12.53
C GLN A 237 3.55 20.58 -13.37
N GLU A 238 3.44 19.28 -13.07
CA GLU A 238 4.18 18.24 -13.80
C GLU A 238 3.32 17.08 -14.30
N GLY A 239 2.01 17.06 -14.03
CA GLY A 239 1.12 15.95 -14.40
C GLY A 239 1.48 14.62 -13.75
N LYS A 240 2.27 14.63 -12.67
CA LYS A 240 2.71 13.46 -11.92
C LYS A 240 1.89 13.30 -10.64
N TYR A 241 1.53 12.06 -10.32
CA TYR A 241 0.81 11.71 -9.09
C TYR A 241 1.75 10.94 -8.18
N PHE A 242 1.86 11.40 -6.94
CA PHE A 242 2.56 10.69 -5.88
C PHE A 242 1.52 10.24 -4.84
N MET A 243 1.57 8.97 -4.46
CA MET A 243 0.86 8.49 -3.28
C MET A 243 1.82 8.56 -2.10
N ASP A 244 1.62 9.53 -1.23
CA ASP A 244 2.40 9.63 0.01
C ASP A 244 1.87 8.62 1.03
N GLY A 245 2.67 7.59 1.30
CA GLY A 245 2.37 6.54 2.28
C GLY A 245 2.84 6.84 3.71
N HIS A 246 3.35 8.02 4.00
CA HIS A 246 4.06 8.32 5.23
C HIS A 246 3.61 9.57 6.00
N ARG A 247 2.33 9.87 6.09
CA ARG A 247 1.88 10.71 7.21
C ARG A 247 1.30 9.82 8.31
N LYS A 248 2.09 9.57 9.36
CA LYS A 248 1.56 9.19 10.67
C LYS A 248 0.64 10.32 11.10
N CYS A 249 -0.66 10.02 11.21
CA CYS A 249 -1.55 10.85 12.01
C CYS A 249 -1.10 10.70 13.47
N GLY A 250 -0.59 11.79 14.05
CA GLY A 250 -0.44 11.94 15.48
C GLY A 250 -1.79 12.10 16.14
#